data_5f1210fbed0d951092761e6751b44762
#
_entry.id   5f1210fbed0d951092761e6751b44762
#
_cell.length_a   1.000
_cell.length_b   1.000
_cell.length_c   1.000
_cell.angle_alpha   90.00
_cell.angle_beta   90.00
_cell.angle_gamma   90.00
#
_symmetry.space_group_name_H-M   'P 1'
#
loop_
_entity.id
_entity.type
_entity.pdbx_description
1 polymer ?
#
loop_
_entity_poly.entity_id
_entity_poly.type
_entity_poly.pdbx_seq_one_letter_code
_entity_poly.pdbx_strand_id
1 'polypeptide(L)'
;MSFYRDQLESYLKTINVNCETVFDVGGKQKPIKGRTASWNVKNYTIFDIPNYNLDVKNNHEKKCDMAFCLEVFEYLLVPTVAMENINDMLKLGGTAIISFAFVYPLHNEVEFDSLRYTITSVKRLAKHANLEILNIKERKAKTNSLVKYYSEDGMKCAKGHTHDSTGFIVTFKKTR
;
A
#
# COMPACT_ATOMS: atom_id res chain seq x y z
N MET A 1 -9.38 1.78 -17.67
CA MET A 1 -8.77 1.84 -16.32
C MET A 1 -7.93 3.11 -16.24
N SER A 2 -7.79 3.76 -15.08
CA SER A 2 -6.97 4.97 -14.98
C SER A 2 -5.49 4.62 -15.04
N PHE A 3 -4.65 5.51 -15.63
CA PHE A 3 -3.19 5.31 -15.68
C PHE A 3 -2.56 5.06 -14.29
N TYR A 4 -3.11 5.69 -13.26
CA TYR A 4 -2.71 5.46 -11.87
C TYR A 4 -2.91 3.99 -11.46
N ARG A 5 -4.07 3.42 -11.76
CA ARG A 5 -4.40 2.01 -11.45
C ARG A 5 -3.63 1.04 -12.35
N ASP A 6 -3.38 1.40 -13.62
CA ASP A 6 -2.59 0.58 -14.54
C ASP A 6 -1.15 0.36 -14.06
N GLN A 7 -0.55 1.36 -13.38
CA GLN A 7 0.78 1.20 -12.78
C GLN A 7 0.78 0.18 -11.63
N LEU A 8 -0.28 0.14 -10.81
CA LEU A 8 -0.43 -0.89 -9.77
C LEU A 8 -0.58 -2.28 -10.40
N GLU A 9 -1.48 -2.44 -11.36
CA GLU A 9 -1.70 -3.73 -12.02
C GLU A 9 -0.42 -4.22 -12.74
N SER A 10 0.29 -3.32 -13.40
CA SER A 10 1.57 -3.65 -14.06
C SER A 10 2.63 -4.10 -13.05
N TYR A 11 2.70 -3.45 -11.89
CA TYR A 11 3.60 -3.86 -10.81
C TYR A 11 3.21 -5.24 -10.26
N LEU A 12 1.94 -5.49 -9.99
CA LEU A 12 1.47 -6.77 -9.48
C LEU A 12 1.79 -7.93 -10.43
N LYS A 13 1.72 -7.71 -11.74
CA LYS A 13 2.12 -8.71 -12.76
C LYS A 13 3.62 -9.03 -12.76
N THR A 14 4.44 -8.33 -12.00
CA THR A 14 5.86 -8.69 -11.79
C THR A 14 6.06 -9.55 -10.54
N ILE A 15 5.03 -9.73 -9.70
CA ILE A 15 5.12 -10.41 -8.42
C ILE A 15 4.76 -11.88 -8.59
N ASN A 16 5.68 -12.76 -8.21
CA ASN A 16 5.43 -14.19 -8.06
C ASN A 16 5.06 -14.49 -6.61
N VAL A 17 3.87 -15.03 -6.38
CA VAL A 17 3.41 -15.41 -5.05
C VAL A 17 3.53 -16.94 -4.91
N ASN A 18 4.50 -17.37 -4.12
CA ASN A 18 4.77 -18.76 -3.80
C ASN A 18 5.02 -18.90 -2.30
N CYS A 19 3.96 -19.16 -1.54
CA CYS A 19 4.02 -19.26 -0.09
C CYS A 19 2.82 -20.04 0.45
N GLU A 20 2.83 -20.33 1.74
CA GLU A 20 1.76 -21.11 2.35
C GLU A 20 0.51 -20.26 2.58
N THR A 21 0.65 -19.06 3.15
CA THR A 21 -0.48 -18.26 3.61
C THR A 21 -0.39 -16.82 3.12
N VAL A 22 -1.46 -16.33 2.50
CA VAL A 22 -1.62 -14.94 2.06
C VAL A 22 -2.84 -14.32 2.72
N PHE A 23 -2.68 -13.10 3.24
CA PHE A 23 -3.76 -12.23 3.70
C PHE A 23 -3.95 -11.06 2.74
N ASP A 24 -5.20 -10.79 2.39
CA ASP A 24 -5.59 -9.70 1.48
C ASP A 24 -6.50 -8.73 2.25
N VAL A 25 -5.93 -7.61 2.64
CA VAL A 25 -6.59 -6.63 3.51
C VAL A 25 -7.23 -5.55 2.64
N GLY A 26 -8.55 -5.41 2.73
CA GLY A 26 -9.34 -4.56 1.84
C GLY A 26 -9.61 -5.19 0.47
N GLY A 27 -9.38 -6.50 0.33
CA GLY A 27 -9.46 -7.21 -0.95
C GLY A 27 -10.86 -7.63 -1.40
N LYS A 28 -11.93 -7.33 -0.66
CA LYS A 28 -13.29 -7.82 -0.95
C LYS A 28 -13.80 -7.38 -2.33
N GLN A 29 -13.60 -6.12 -2.69
CA GLN A 29 -14.05 -5.59 -3.98
C GLN A 29 -13.15 -6.04 -5.14
N LYS A 30 -11.85 -6.18 -4.90
CA LYS A 30 -10.87 -6.52 -5.92
C LYS A 30 -9.76 -7.42 -5.36
N PRO A 31 -10.05 -8.72 -5.19
CA PRO A 31 -9.10 -9.68 -4.63
C PRO A 31 -7.76 -9.71 -5.37
N ILE A 32 -6.67 -9.93 -4.62
CA ILE A 32 -5.31 -9.99 -5.22
C ILE A 32 -5.12 -11.26 -6.05
N LYS A 33 -5.81 -12.35 -5.72
CA LYS A 33 -5.73 -13.61 -6.46
C LYS A 33 -6.08 -13.42 -7.94
N GLY A 34 -5.18 -13.85 -8.83
CA GLY A 34 -5.32 -13.69 -10.29
C GLY A 34 -4.78 -12.36 -10.84
N ARG A 35 -4.23 -11.47 -9.99
CA ARG A 35 -3.63 -10.19 -10.41
C ARG A 35 -2.10 -10.20 -10.44
N THR A 36 -1.47 -11.22 -9.89
CA THR A 36 -0.02 -11.41 -9.84
C THR A 36 0.49 -12.25 -11.01
N ALA A 37 1.82 -12.26 -11.25
CA ALA A 37 2.44 -13.02 -12.32
C ALA A 37 2.23 -14.53 -12.15
N SER A 38 2.35 -15.03 -10.92
CA SER A 38 2.05 -16.42 -10.57
C SER A 38 1.42 -16.49 -9.18
N TRP A 39 0.66 -17.56 -8.93
CA TRP A 39 -0.04 -17.79 -7.68
C TRP A 39 0.04 -19.25 -7.26
N ASN A 40 0.88 -19.55 -6.29
CA ASN A 40 0.98 -20.86 -5.64
C ASN A 40 0.84 -20.66 -4.12
N VAL A 41 -0.42 -20.64 -3.66
CA VAL A 41 -0.81 -20.32 -2.28
C VAL A 41 -1.77 -21.39 -1.78
N LYS A 42 -1.50 -21.93 -0.58
CA LYS A 42 -2.37 -22.95 0.05
C LYS A 42 -3.55 -22.29 0.78
N ASN A 43 -3.28 -21.25 1.59
CA ASN A 43 -4.26 -20.59 2.42
C ASN A 43 -4.38 -19.13 2.00
N TYR A 44 -5.57 -18.70 1.62
CA TYR A 44 -5.86 -17.33 1.22
C TYR A 44 -7.04 -16.80 2.01
N THR A 45 -6.88 -15.68 2.70
CA THR A 45 -7.93 -15.06 3.51
C THR A 45 -8.04 -13.58 3.16
N ILE A 46 -9.28 -13.11 2.97
CA ILE A 46 -9.60 -11.69 2.79
C ILE A 46 -10.07 -11.13 4.14
N PHE A 47 -9.45 -10.03 4.55
CA PHE A 47 -9.85 -9.22 5.70
C PHE A 47 -10.41 -7.89 5.21
N ASP A 48 -11.68 -7.60 5.51
CA ASP A 48 -12.34 -6.39 5.03
C ASP A 48 -13.51 -6.00 5.94
N ILE A 49 -13.91 -4.74 5.90
CA ILE A 49 -15.10 -4.26 6.60
C ILE A 49 -16.37 -4.97 6.09
N PRO A 50 -17.39 -5.15 6.96
CA PRO A 50 -17.44 -4.74 8.37
C PRO A 50 -16.76 -5.70 9.35
N ASN A 51 -16.30 -6.88 8.89
CA ASN A 51 -15.81 -7.94 9.77
C ASN A 51 -14.39 -7.67 10.29
N TYR A 52 -13.63 -6.83 9.61
CA TYR A 52 -12.28 -6.47 10.00
C TYR A 52 -12.03 -4.97 9.76
N ASN A 53 -11.67 -4.25 10.81
CA ASN A 53 -11.34 -2.83 10.75
C ASN A 53 -9.85 -2.61 11.09
N LEU A 54 -9.08 -2.08 10.14
CA LEU A 54 -7.65 -1.77 10.31
C LEU A 54 -7.39 -0.63 11.29
N ASP A 55 -8.34 0.29 11.50
CA ASP A 55 -8.19 1.39 12.45
C ASP A 55 -8.29 0.96 13.93
N VAL A 56 -8.70 -0.27 14.18
CA VAL A 56 -8.82 -0.84 15.52
C VAL A 56 -7.71 -1.85 15.73
N LYS A 57 -7.08 -1.84 16.90
CA LYS A 57 -6.05 -2.84 17.26
C LYS A 57 -6.65 -4.24 17.28
N ASN A 58 -6.05 -5.11 16.50
CA ASN A 58 -6.43 -6.50 16.36
C ASN A 58 -5.29 -7.41 16.79
N ASN A 59 -5.61 -8.56 17.37
CA ASN A 59 -4.65 -9.61 17.66
C ASN A 59 -4.89 -10.76 16.69
N HIS A 60 -3.88 -11.09 15.88
CA HIS A 60 -3.96 -12.17 14.93
C HIS A 60 -3.29 -13.43 15.47
N GLU A 61 -4.09 -14.45 15.82
CA GLU A 61 -3.57 -15.77 16.19
C GLU A 61 -2.86 -16.43 15.01
N LYS A 62 -3.47 -16.37 13.84
CA LYS A 62 -2.88 -16.89 12.61
C LYS A 62 -2.01 -15.82 11.95
N LYS A 63 -0.84 -16.23 11.46
CA LYS A 63 0.12 -15.38 10.76
C LYS A 63 0.25 -15.79 9.30
N CYS A 64 0.58 -14.83 8.43
CA CYS A 64 0.80 -15.07 7.01
C CYS A 64 2.26 -14.87 6.59
N ASP A 65 2.61 -15.48 5.48
CA ASP A 65 3.91 -15.29 4.83
C ASP A 65 3.92 -14.00 4.02
N MET A 66 2.74 -13.63 3.47
CA MET A 66 2.59 -12.42 2.66
C MET A 66 1.25 -11.76 2.92
N ALA A 67 1.25 -10.44 3.05
CA ALA A 67 0.05 -9.61 3.13
C ALA A 67 -0.02 -8.63 1.95
N PHE A 68 -1.22 -8.39 1.46
CA PHE A 68 -1.50 -7.30 0.52
C PHE A 68 -2.49 -6.33 1.17
N CYS A 69 -2.25 -5.02 1.01
CA CYS A 69 -3.17 -3.97 1.44
C CYS A 69 -3.14 -2.85 0.38
N LEU A 70 -4.03 -2.95 -0.60
CA LEU A 70 -3.97 -2.16 -1.81
C LEU A 70 -5.16 -1.23 -1.93
N GLU A 71 -4.90 0.09 -2.07
CA GLU A 71 -5.93 1.14 -2.19
C GLU A 71 -6.87 1.15 -0.97
N VAL A 72 -6.27 1.09 0.24
CA VAL A 72 -6.98 1.07 1.54
C VAL A 72 -6.52 2.21 2.45
N PHE A 73 -5.23 2.54 2.43
CA PHE A 73 -4.63 3.46 3.41
C PHE A 73 -5.21 4.88 3.34
N GLU A 74 -5.71 5.31 2.19
CA GLU A 74 -6.38 6.60 2.00
C GLU A 74 -7.70 6.73 2.77
N TYR A 75 -8.32 5.60 3.13
CA TYR A 75 -9.60 5.54 3.85
C TYR A 75 -9.46 5.39 5.37
N LEU A 76 -8.24 5.24 5.88
CA LEU A 76 -7.97 5.02 7.30
C LEU A 76 -8.00 6.32 8.11
N LEU A 77 -8.37 6.22 9.37
CA LEU A 77 -8.28 7.31 10.35
C LEU A 77 -7.01 7.19 11.21
N VAL A 78 -6.54 5.96 11.49
CA VAL A 78 -5.40 5.70 12.39
C VAL A 78 -4.35 4.81 11.68
N PRO A 79 -3.61 5.35 10.68
CA PRO A 79 -2.69 4.55 9.87
C PRO A 79 -1.53 3.91 10.65
N THR A 80 -1.20 4.43 11.83
CA THR A 80 -0.22 3.82 12.73
C THR A 80 -0.71 2.48 13.26
N VAL A 81 -1.97 2.40 13.71
CA VAL A 81 -2.61 1.16 14.18
C VAL A 81 -2.73 0.16 13.02
N ALA A 82 -3.07 0.64 11.83
CA ALA A 82 -3.14 -0.20 10.63
C ALA A 82 -1.78 -0.87 10.30
N MET A 83 -0.69 -0.11 10.36
CA MET A 83 0.65 -0.66 10.14
C MET A 83 1.08 -1.66 11.22
N GLU A 84 0.71 -1.42 12.48
CA GLU A 84 0.94 -2.36 13.58
C GLU A 84 0.14 -3.66 13.37
N ASN A 85 -1.12 -3.57 12.95
CA ASN A 85 -1.94 -4.73 12.62
C ASN A 85 -1.33 -5.55 11.47
N ILE A 86 -0.82 -4.88 10.42
CA ILE A 86 -0.14 -5.56 9.32
C ILE A 86 1.14 -6.24 9.80
N ASN A 87 1.94 -5.58 10.64
CA ASN A 87 3.11 -6.23 11.25
C ASN A 87 2.70 -7.45 12.08
N ASP A 88 1.63 -7.33 12.87
CA ASP A 88 1.14 -8.45 13.69
C ASP A 88 0.64 -9.63 12.83
N MET A 89 0.02 -9.38 11.69
CA MET A 89 -0.40 -10.43 10.75
C MET A 89 0.77 -11.24 10.17
N LEU A 90 1.96 -10.65 10.06
CA LEU A 90 3.10 -11.29 9.39
C LEU A 90 3.83 -12.27 10.32
N LYS A 91 4.27 -13.41 9.76
CA LYS A 91 5.33 -14.24 10.32
C LYS A 91 6.64 -13.46 10.35
N LEU A 92 7.57 -13.83 11.20
CA LEU A 92 8.95 -13.32 11.14
C LEU A 92 9.55 -13.65 9.75
N GLY A 93 10.11 -12.65 9.07
CA GLY A 93 10.55 -12.76 7.69
C GLY A 93 9.46 -12.60 6.63
N GLY A 94 8.19 -12.58 7.02
CA GLY A 94 7.05 -12.34 6.13
C GLY A 94 7.06 -10.94 5.54
N THR A 95 6.38 -10.77 4.41
CA THR A 95 6.37 -9.53 3.63
C THR A 95 4.97 -8.95 3.47
N ALA A 96 4.87 -7.62 3.33
CA ALA A 96 3.62 -6.94 2.97
C ALA A 96 3.83 -6.03 1.77
N ILE A 97 2.87 -5.99 0.86
CA ILE A 97 2.81 -5.03 -0.24
C ILE A 97 1.64 -4.10 0.02
N ILE A 98 1.94 -2.81 0.19
CA ILE A 98 0.95 -1.79 0.53
C ILE A 98 1.02 -0.66 -0.49
N SER A 99 -0.12 -0.17 -0.95
CA SER A 99 -0.19 1.03 -1.78
C SER A 99 -0.62 2.25 -0.97
N PHE A 100 -0.06 3.41 -1.35
CA PHE A 100 -0.30 4.70 -0.72
C PHE A 100 -0.60 5.76 -1.79
N ALA A 101 -1.72 6.46 -1.65
CA ALA A 101 -2.05 7.61 -2.49
C ALA A 101 -1.30 8.87 -2.02
N PHE A 102 -0.76 9.67 -2.95
CA PHE A 102 -0.12 10.96 -2.64
C PHE A 102 -0.85 12.11 -3.33
N VAL A 103 -0.59 12.35 -4.61
CA VAL A 103 -1.32 13.36 -5.39
C VAL A 103 -2.38 12.63 -6.19
N TYR A 104 -3.58 12.57 -5.66
CA TYR A 104 -4.69 11.84 -6.25
C TYR A 104 -6.00 12.55 -5.95
N PRO A 105 -6.93 12.65 -6.90
CA PRO A 105 -8.26 13.21 -6.67
C PRO A 105 -9.00 12.47 -5.56
N LEU A 106 -9.90 13.16 -4.88
CA LEU A 106 -10.81 12.51 -3.94
C LEU A 106 -11.67 11.49 -4.68
N HIS A 107 -11.93 10.36 -4.06
CA HIS A 107 -12.87 9.37 -4.56
C HIS A 107 -14.31 9.86 -4.40
N ASN A 108 -15.26 9.23 -5.07
CA ASN A 108 -16.68 9.62 -5.00
C ASN A 108 -17.26 9.50 -3.58
N GLU A 109 -16.72 8.59 -2.76
CA GLU A 109 -17.10 8.40 -1.36
C GLU A 109 -16.24 9.30 -0.45
N VAL A 110 -16.45 10.62 -0.59
CA VAL A 110 -15.59 11.67 0.00
C VAL A 110 -15.47 11.57 1.52
N GLU A 111 -16.50 11.07 2.20
CA GLU A 111 -16.51 10.97 3.68
C GLU A 111 -15.41 10.05 4.22
N PHE A 112 -14.99 9.06 3.45
CA PHE A 112 -14.02 8.07 3.88
C PHE A 112 -12.62 8.28 3.29
N ASP A 113 -12.48 9.04 2.19
CA ASP A 113 -11.19 9.31 1.53
C ASP A 113 -10.47 10.50 2.22
N SER A 114 -9.74 10.22 3.29
CA SER A 114 -9.25 11.22 4.23
C SER A 114 -7.75 11.47 4.19
N LEU A 115 -6.92 10.52 3.75
CA LEU A 115 -5.48 10.62 3.88
C LEU A 115 -4.71 10.58 2.56
N ARG A 116 -3.60 11.31 2.53
CA ARG A 116 -2.58 11.30 1.46
C ARG A 116 -1.19 11.14 2.09
N TYR A 117 -0.32 10.38 1.43
CA TYR A 117 0.94 9.96 2.00
C TYR A 117 2.13 10.45 1.19
N THR A 118 3.02 11.20 1.82
CA THR A 118 4.36 11.45 1.29
C THR A 118 5.23 10.21 1.52
N ILE A 119 6.32 10.07 0.77
CA ILE A 119 7.27 8.97 1.04
C ILE A 119 7.88 9.06 2.44
N THR A 120 8.02 10.27 2.98
CA THR A 120 8.51 10.49 4.34
C THR A 120 7.53 9.95 5.38
N SER A 121 6.22 10.19 5.21
CA SER A 121 5.20 9.62 6.12
C SER A 121 5.19 8.09 6.06
N VAL A 122 5.31 7.50 4.88
CA VAL A 122 5.40 6.04 4.72
C VAL A 122 6.62 5.45 5.45
N LYS A 123 7.79 6.08 5.33
CA LYS A 123 9.01 5.68 6.07
C LYS A 123 8.84 5.78 7.59
N ARG A 124 8.15 6.80 8.08
CA ARG A 124 7.85 6.97 9.51
C ARG A 124 6.88 5.91 10.01
N LEU A 125 5.84 5.59 9.25
CA LEU A 125 4.90 4.51 9.56
C LEU A 125 5.62 3.14 9.62
N ALA A 126 6.49 2.84 8.65
CA ALA A 126 7.30 1.63 8.65
C ALA A 126 8.17 1.49 9.91
N LYS A 127 8.87 2.59 10.26
CA LYS A 127 9.70 2.63 11.48
C LYS A 127 8.87 2.41 12.74
N HIS A 128 7.70 3.07 12.83
CA HIS A 128 6.79 2.92 13.97
C HIS A 128 6.34 1.47 14.15
N ALA A 129 5.96 0.82 13.07
CA ALA A 129 5.49 -0.57 13.09
C ALA A 129 6.62 -1.62 13.06
N ASN A 130 7.90 -1.24 13.19
CA ASN A 130 9.06 -2.13 13.10
C ASN A 130 9.10 -2.98 11.80
N LEU A 131 8.71 -2.38 10.68
CA LEU A 131 8.80 -2.99 9.35
C LEU A 131 9.99 -2.41 8.59
N GLU A 132 10.79 -3.27 7.97
CA GLU A 132 11.84 -2.88 7.04
C GLU A 132 11.25 -2.61 5.65
N ILE A 133 11.67 -1.55 4.99
CA ILE A 133 11.30 -1.28 3.60
C ILE A 133 12.29 -1.98 2.67
N LEU A 134 11.81 -2.96 1.89
CA LEU A 134 12.61 -3.66 0.89
C LEU A 134 12.62 -2.94 -0.46
N ASN A 135 11.47 -2.37 -0.87
CA ASN A 135 11.34 -1.72 -2.16
C ASN A 135 10.27 -0.63 -2.12
N ILE A 136 10.49 0.44 -2.89
CA ILE A 136 9.52 1.51 -3.12
C ILE A 136 9.37 1.68 -4.63
N LYS A 137 8.19 1.36 -5.15
CA LYS A 137 7.81 1.66 -6.52
C LYS A 137 6.95 2.92 -6.54
N GLU A 138 7.52 4.00 -7.08
CA GLU A 138 6.80 5.25 -7.25
C GLU A 138 5.77 5.13 -8.39
N ARG A 139 4.56 5.65 -8.16
CA ARG A 139 3.54 5.87 -9.20
C ARG A 139 3.62 7.30 -9.66
N LYS A 140 3.53 7.54 -10.96
CA LYS A 140 3.78 8.85 -11.57
C LYS A 140 2.55 9.37 -12.31
N ALA A 141 2.48 10.69 -12.48
CA ALA A 141 1.51 11.30 -13.37
C ALA A 141 1.80 10.91 -14.83
N LYS A 142 0.75 10.76 -15.63
CA LYS A 142 0.89 10.47 -17.06
C LYS A 142 1.49 11.62 -17.85
N THR A 143 1.27 12.84 -17.38
CA THR A 143 1.70 14.09 -18.02
C THR A 143 2.59 14.89 -17.07
N ASN A 144 3.39 15.81 -17.64
CA ASN A 144 4.23 16.72 -16.86
C ASN A 144 3.45 17.87 -16.19
N SER A 145 2.14 17.78 -16.07
CA SER A 145 1.30 18.87 -15.57
C SER A 145 1.66 19.31 -14.15
N LEU A 146 1.97 18.33 -13.25
CA LEU A 146 2.40 18.66 -11.90
C LEU A 146 3.80 19.30 -11.89
N VAL A 147 4.72 18.78 -12.70
CA VAL A 147 6.07 19.35 -12.87
C VAL A 147 5.98 20.78 -13.36
N LYS A 148 5.15 21.02 -14.39
CA LYS A 148 4.92 22.34 -14.94
C LYS A 148 4.36 23.30 -13.92
N TYR A 149 3.29 22.90 -13.21
CA TYR A 149 2.66 23.70 -12.14
C TYR A 149 3.67 24.11 -11.08
N TYR A 150 4.42 23.16 -10.51
CA TYR A 150 5.41 23.47 -9.48
C TYR A 150 6.57 24.33 -9.99
N SER A 151 6.97 24.17 -11.27
CA SER A 151 8.03 24.97 -11.87
C SER A 151 7.59 26.42 -12.11
N GLU A 152 6.34 26.63 -12.52
CA GLU A 152 5.76 27.97 -12.73
C GLU A 152 5.66 28.74 -11.41
N ASP A 153 5.33 28.06 -10.30
CA ASP A 153 5.30 28.65 -8.96
C ASP A 153 6.70 28.83 -8.33
N GLY A 154 7.76 28.42 -9.01
CA GLY A 154 9.13 28.46 -8.49
C GLY A 154 9.40 27.48 -7.36
N MET A 155 8.50 26.52 -7.11
CA MET A 155 8.67 25.49 -6.11
C MET A 155 9.77 24.51 -6.50
N LYS A 156 10.62 24.14 -5.54
CA LYS A 156 11.68 23.15 -5.72
C LYS A 156 11.37 21.88 -4.95
N CYS A 157 11.46 20.74 -5.61
CA CYS A 157 11.40 19.45 -4.95
C CYS A 157 12.56 19.26 -3.97
N ALA A 158 12.29 18.60 -2.85
CA ALA A 158 13.36 18.13 -1.98
C ALA A 158 14.26 17.15 -2.76
N LYS A 159 15.56 17.14 -2.44
CA LYS A 159 16.54 16.26 -3.10
C LYS A 159 16.09 14.80 -3.05
N GLY A 160 16.05 14.14 -4.20
CA GLY A 160 15.63 12.74 -4.33
C GLY A 160 14.12 12.52 -4.47
N HIS A 161 13.31 13.58 -4.57
CA HIS A 161 11.88 13.51 -4.89
C HIS A 161 11.62 14.00 -6.32
N THR A 162 10.60 13.45 -6.95
CA THR A 162 10.15 13.92 -8.27
C THR A 162 8.84 14.67 -8.12
N HIS A 163 8.65 15.72 -8.92
CA HIS A 163 7.43 16.54 -8.90
C HIS A 163 6.21 15.80 -9.49
N ASP A 164 6.40 14.65 -10.12
CA ASP A 164 5.38 13.87 -10.81
C ASP A 164 4.86 12.66 -10.01
N SER A 165 5.28 12.52 -8.75
CA SER A 165 4.80 11.46 -7.86
C SER A 165 3.30 11.58 -7.59
N THR A 166 2.56 10.50 -7.82
CA THR A 166 1.12 10.42 -7.53
C THR A 166 0.80 9.39 -6.43
N GLY A 167 1.74 8.56 -6.07
CA GLY A 167 1.62 7.56 -5.01
C GLY A 167 2.77 6.58 -4.99
N PHE A 168 2.69 5.61 -4.09
CA PHE A 168 3.74 4.64 -3.86
C PHE A 168 3.16 3.23 -3.70
N ILE A 169 3.89 2.22 -4.17
CA ILE A 169 3.66 0.81 -3.85
C ILE A 169 4.93 0.36 -3.11
N VAL A 170 4.76 -0.09 -1.89
CA VAL A 170 5.90 -0.36 -1.01
C VAL A 170 5.86 -1.80 -0.54
N THR A 171 7.00 -2.47 -0.64
CA THR A 171 7.20 -3.82 -0.08
C THR A 171 7.92 -3.69 1.25
N PHE A 172 7.28 -4.21 2.29
CA PHE A 172 7.79 -4.27 3.64
C PHE A 172 8.16 -5.70 4.04
N LYS A 173 9.04 -5.82 5.04
CA LYS A 173 9.41 -7.10 5.67
C LYS A 173 9.38 -6.98 7.18
N LYS A 174 8.83 -7.98 7.86
CA LYS A 174 8.93 -8.14 9.30
C LYS A 174 10.29 -8.75 9.65
N THR A 175 11.08 -8.04 10.44
CA THR A 175 12.44 -8.45 10.82
C THR A 175 12.59 -8.78 12.31
N ARG A 176 11.59 -8.44 13.11
CA ARG A 176 11.55 -8.66 14.56
C ARG A 176 10.11 -8.61 15.12
#